data_e91254fa73bb449cf6b909640df45640
#
_entry.id   e91254fa73bb449cf6b909640df45640
#
_cell.length_a   1.000
_cell.length_b   1.000
_cell.length_c   1.000
_cell.angle_alpha   90.00
_cell.angle_beta   90.00
_cell.angle_gamma   90.00
#
_symmetry.space_group_name_H-M   'P 1'
#
loop_
_entity.id
_entity.type
_entity.pdbx_description
1 polymer ?
#
loop_
_entity_poly.entity_id
_entity_poly.type
_entity_poly.pdbx_seq_one_letter_code
_entity_poly.pdbx_strand_id
1 'polypeptide(L)'
;MTKIEAIIQTSKLEEVKNALHEAGVEGMTVLEVRGHGRQKGHTEFYRGREYTVDLIPKIKLEMVLADSMVDQAVQAITNSARTGKIGDGKIFLSRIDEAIRIRNDERGDGAL
;
A
#
# COMPACT_ATOMS: atom_id res chain seq x y z
N MET A 1 -14.53 -6.17 9.38
CA MET A 1 -13.73 -5.93 8.16
C MET A 1 -12.87 -4.71 8.35
N THR A 2 -11.66 -4.79 7.88
CA THR A 2 -10.67 -3.71 7.99
C THR A 2 -10.07 -3.45 6.62
N LYS A 3 -9.98 -2.16 6.27
CA LYS A 3 -9.26 -1.71 5.09
C LYS A 3 -7.81 -1.44 5.48
N ILE A 4 -6.89 -1.98 4.70
CA ILE A 4 -5.47 -1.68 4.80
C ILE A 4 -5.11 -0.82 3.59
N GLU A 5 -4.55 0.35 3.86
CA GLU A 5 -3.89 1.17 2.84
C GLU A 5 -2.42 1.22 3.16
N ALA A 6 -1.59 0.76 2.25
CA ALA A 6 -0.14 0.77 2.44
C ALA A 6 0.52 1.62 1.36
N ILE A 7 1.27 2.62 1.78
CA ILE A 7 2.09 3.42 0.87
C ILE A 7 3.51 2.89 0.97
N ILE A 8 4.03 2.37 -0.12
CA ILE A 8 5.34 1.72 -0.15
C ILE A 8 6.20 2.28 -1.27
N GLN A 9 7.48 1.99 -1.24
CA GLN A 9 8.38 2.31 -2.35
C GLN A 9 8.03 1.48 -3.58
N THR A 10 8.17 2.07 -4.76
CA THR A 10 7.88 1.39 -6.04
C THR A 10 8.71 0.12 -6.21
N SER A 11 9.97 0.14 -5.75
CA SER A 11 10.88 -0.99 -5.85
C SER A 11 10.48 -2.18 -4.98
N LYS A 12 9.57 -1.99 -4.03
CA LYS A 12 9.14 -3.04 -3.10
C LYS A 12 7.86 -3.75 -3.52
N LEU A 13 7.21 -3.32 -4.60
CA LEU A 13 5.90 -3.84 -4.99
C LEU A 13 5.88 -5.37 -5.13
N GLU A 14 6.82 -5.93 -5.87
CA GLU A 14 6.80 -7.37 -6.12
C GLU A 14 7.05 -8.19 -4.84
N GLU A 15 7.99 -7.76 -4.00
CA GLU A 15 8.27 -8.43 -2.73
C GLU A 15 7.04 -8.40 -1.80
N VAL A 16 6.38 -7.25 -1.72
CA VAL A 16 5.19 -7.07 -0.88
C VAL A 16 4.02 -7.89 -1.42
N LYS A 17 3.81 -7.87 -2.72
CA LYS A 17 2.77 -8.68 -3.37
C LYS A 17 2.95 -10.16 -3.05
N ASN A 18 4.16 -10.67 -3.21
CA ASN A 18 4.47 -12.08 -2.96
C ASN A 18 4.27 -12.44 -1.48
N ALA A 19 4.72 -11.57 -0.57
CA ALA A 19 4.54 -11.79 0.86
C ALA A 19 3.07 -11.82 1.28
N LEU A 20 2.24 -10.92 0.71
CA LEU A 20 0.81 -10.90 0.96
C LEU A 20 0.11 -12.15 0.43
N HIS A 21 0.50 -12.61 -0.76
CA HIS A 21 -0.04 -13.83 -1.33
C HIS A 21 0.28 -15.05 -0.43
N GLU A 22 1.51 -15.15 0.05
CA GLU A 22 1.91 -16.21 0.97
C GLU A 22 1.18 -16.14 2.31
N ALA A 23 0.79 -14.94 2.73
CA ALA A 23 0.00 -14.74 3.95
C ALA A 23 -1.49 -15.03 3.76
N GLY A 24 -1.91 -15.41 2.55
CA GLY A 24 -3.31 -15.76 2.26
C GLY A 24 -4.15 -14.60 1.75
N VAL A 25 -3.56 -13.46 1.43
CA VAL A 25 -4.27 -12.33 0.84
C VAL A 25 -4.39 -12.53 -0.67
N GLU A 26 -5.61 -12.72 -1.16
CA GLU A 26 -5.84 -13.02 -2.57
C GLU A 26 -6.14 -11.79 -3.42
N GLY A 27 -6.83 -10.80 -2.85
CA GLY A 27 -7.26 -9.62 -3.58
C GLY A 27 -6.63 -8.34 -3.06
N MET A 28 -6.11 -7.52 -3.97
CA MET A 28 -5.63 -6.19 -3.65
C MET A 28 -5.74 -5.28 -4.85
N THR A 29 -5.86 -3.99 -4.61
CA THR A 29 -5.83 -2.97 -5.64
C THR A 29 -4.51 -2.22 -5.55
N VAL A 30 -3.87 -2.03 -6.69
CA VAL A 30 -2.57 -1.35 -6.77
C VAL A 30 -2.77 -0.03 -7.49
N LEU A 31 -2.32 1.07 -6.87
CA LEU A 31 -2.39 2.41 -7.46
C LEU A 31 -1.00 3.01 -7.50
N GLU A 32 -0.67 3.64 -8.61
CA GLU A 32 0.51 4.48 -8.71
C GLU A 32 0.14 5.86 -8.19
N VAL A 33 0.90 6.34 -7.21
CA VAL A 33 0.65 7.62 -6.54
C VAL A 33 1.95 8.41 -6.43
N ARG A 34 1.82 9.67 -6.07
CA ARG A 34 2.99 10.50 -5.76
C ARG A 34 2.80 11.05 -4.36
N GLY A 35 3.87 11.03 -3.58
CA GLY A 35 3.82 11.45 -2.21
C GLY A 35 4.86 12.49 -1.88
N HIS A 36 4.51 13.36 -0.94
CA HIS A 36 5.39 14.32 -0.30
C HIS A 36 5.40 14.00 1.19
N GLY A 37 6.57 13.75 1.74
CA GLY A 37 6.70 13.40 3.16
C GLY A 37 8.10 13.73 3.66
N ARG A 38 8.57 12.94 4.62
CA ARG A 38 9.90 13.13 5.20
C ARG A 38 11.03 12.78 4.24
N GLN A 39 10.78 11.87 3.30
CA GLN A 39 11.75 11.60 2.24
C GLN A 39 11.82 12.81 1.32
N LYS A 40 12.99 13.41 1.24
CA LYS A 40 13.18 14.58 0.35
C LYS A 40 13.28 14.11 -1.09
N GLY A 41 12.71 14.90 -1.99
CA GLY A 41 12.95 14.75 -3.40
C GLY A 41 14.39 15.07 -3.78
N HIS A 42 14.68 15.01 -5.03
CA HIS A 42 16.00 15.33 -5.56
C HIS A 42 15.94 16.61 -6.37
N THR A 43 17.10 17.24 -6.55
CA THR A 43 17.24 18.43 -7.38
C THR A 43 17.61 18.01 -8.79
N GLU A 44 16.93 18.57 -9.77
CA GLU A 44 17.19 18.35 -11.18
C GLU A 44 17.47 19.68 -11.89
N PHE A 45 18.15 19.59 -13.03
CA PHE A 45 18.43 20.74 -13.88
C PHE A 45 17.72 20.60 -15.22
N TYR A 46 17.03 21.66 -15.60
CA TYR A 46 16.36 21.72 -16.89
C TYR A 46 16.64 23.08 -17.54
N ARG A 47 17.26 23.08 -18.71
CA ARG A 47 17.66 24.29 -19.44
C ARG A 47 18.48 25.26 -18.58
N GLY A 48 19.38 24.72 -17.78
CA GLY A 48 20.24 25.51 -16.89
C GLY A 48 19.54 26.02 -15.63
N ARG A 49 18.30 25.62 -15.38
CA ARG A 49 17.58 25.98 -14.15
C ARG A 49 17.50 24.77 -13.22
N GLU A 50 17.81 25.03 -11.95
CA GLU A 50 17.65 24.05 -10.89
C GLU A 50 16.20 24.04 -10.42
N TYR A 51 15.64 22.84 -10.21
CA TYR A 51 14.33 22.69 -9.56
C TYR A 51 14.33 21.43 -8.68
N THR A 52 13.49 21.45 -7.64
CA THR A 52 13.37 20.36 -6.69
C THR A 52 12.19 19.47 -7.05
N VAL A 53 12.44 18.17 -7.13
CA VAL A 53 11.39 17.17 -7.30
C VAL A 53 10.95 16.74 -5.90
N ASP A 54 9.77 17.17 -5.47
CA ASP A 54 9.25 16.94 -4.12
C ASP A 54 8.04 16.00 -4.06
N LEU A 55 7.48 15.62 -5.22
CA LEU A 55 6.46 14.59 -5.33
C LEU A 55 7.10 13.31 -5.84
N ILE A 56 7.33 12.39 -4.92
CA ILE A 56 8.06 11.15 -5.19
C ILE A 56 7.07 10.04 -5.57
N PRO A 57 7.33 9.30 -6.66
CA PRO A 57 6.50 8.14 -7.02
C PRO A 57 6.48 7.11 -5.90
N LYS A 58 5.29 6.64 -5.56
CA LYS A 58 5.03 5.60 -4.58
C LYS A 58 3.97 4.66 -5.12
N ILE A 59 3.81 3.53 -4.46
CA ILE A 59 2.70 2.60 -4.70
C ILE A 59 1.77 2.64 -3.50
N LYS A 60 0.48 2.69 -3.77
CA LYS A 60 -0.56 2.52 -2.76
C LYS A 60 -1.24 1.18 -2.99
N LEU A 61 -1.21 0.34 -1.98
CA LEU A 61 -1.95 -0.91 -1.97
C LEU A 61 -3.20 -0.73 -1.12
N GLU A 62 -4.33 -1.21 -1.63
CA GLU A 62 -5.58 -1.23 -0.89
C GLU A 62 -6.13 -2.65 -0.85
N MET A 63 -6.51 -3.09 0.32
CA MET A 63 -7.17 -4.37 0.51
C MET A 63 -8.14 -4.27 1.68
N VAL A 64 -9.24 -5.00 1.60
CA VAL A 64 -10.19 -5.13 2.72
C VAL A 64 -10.20 -6.58 3.14
N LEU A 65 -9.97 -6.82 4.42
CA LEU A 65 -9.80 -8.16 4.97
C LEU A 65 -10.71 -8.36 6.18
N ALA A 66 -11.05 -9.62 6.42
CA ALA A 66 -11.62 -10.01 7.71
C ALA A 66 -10.62 -9.62 8.81
N ASP A 67 -11.12 -9.21 9.98
CA ASP A 67 -10.27 -8.72 11.06
C ASP A 67 -9.20 -9.74 11.47
N SER A 68 -9.53 -11.03 11.39
CA SER A 68 -8.59 -12.11 11.74
C SER A 68 -7.36 -12.19 10.83
N MET A 69 -7.41 -11.58 9.66
CA MET A 69 -6.31 -11.59 8.67
C MET A 69 -5.39 -10.37 8.77
N VAL A 70 -5.80 -9.34 9.52
CA VAL A 70 -5.13 -8.04 9.49
C VAL A 70 -3.69 -8.13 10.00
N ASP A 71 -3.47 -8.77 11.13
CA ASP A 71 -2.12 -8.84 11.71
C ASP A 71 -1.13 -9.54 10.78
N GLN A 72 -1.55 -10.63 10.14
CA GLN A 72 -0.72 -11.35 9.19
C GLN A 72 -0.37 -10.49 7.97
N ALA A 73 -1.35 -9.76 7.46
CA ALA A 73 -1.15 -8.89 6.31
C ALA A 73 -0.21 -7.72 6.65
N VAL A 74 -0.41 -7.08 7.80
CA VAL A 74 0.46 -6.00 8.27
C VAL A 74 1.89 -6.51 8.43
N GLN A 75 2.07 -7.67 9.05
CA GLN A 75 3.37 -8.28 9.24
C GLN A 75 4.06 -8.58 7.90
N ALA A 76 3.31 -9.12 6.94
CA ALA A 76 3.82 -9.40 5.59
C ALA A 76 4.32 -8.13 4.90
N ILE A 77 3.55 -7.04 4.99
CA ILE A 77 3.92 -5.76 4.39
C ILE A 77 5.17 -5.19 5.08
N THR A 78 5.17 -5.11 6.40
CA THR A 78 6.29 -4.49 7.12
C THR A 78 7.58 -5.27 6.92
N ASN A 79 7.55 -6.58 6.97
CA ASN A 79 8.75 -7.39 6.79
C ASN A 79 9.33 -7.27 5.38
N SER A 80 8.48 -7.16 4.36
CA SER A 80 8.94 -7.12 2.97
C SER A 80 9.27 -5.71 2.48
N ALA A 81 8.62 -4.67 3.03
CA ALA A 81 8.82 -3.29 2.57
C ALA A 81 9.88 -2.52 3.36
N ARG A 82 10.22 -2.97 4.56
CA ARG A 82 11.11 -2.23 5.47
C ARG A 82 12.55 -2.24 5.00
N THR A 83 13.16 -1.05 4.96
CA THR A 83 14.61 -0.88 4.84
C THR A 83 15.22 -0.28 6.11
N GLY A 84 14.39 0.33 6.96
CA GLY A 84 14.82 1.07 8.15
C GLY A 84 15.18 2.51 7.86
N LYS A 85 15.02 2.96 6.63
CA LYS A 85 15.33 4.33 6.21
C LYS A 85 14.06 5.15 6.02
N ILE A 86 14.21 6.47 6.05
CA ILE A 86 13.13 7.41 5.69
C ILE A 86 12.70 7.10 4.25
N GLY A 87 11.39 7.03 4.03
CA GLY A 87 10.83 6.73 2.72
C GLY A 87 10.23 5.33 2.59
N ASP A 88 10.33 4.51 3.63
CA ASP A 88 9.75 3.16 3.62
C ASP A 88 8.23 3.16 3.46
N GLY A 89 7.57 4.23 3.89
CA GLY A 89 6.13 4.36 3.78
C GLY A 89 5.38 4.15 5.09
N LYS A 90 4.07 3.99 4.96
CA LYS A 90 3.16 3.83 6.11
C LYS A 90 2.02 2.91 5.78
N ILE A 91 1.42 2.34 6.80
CA ILE A 91 0.21 1.55 6.71
C ILE A 91 -0.88 2.25 7.51
N PHE A 92 -2.05 2.40 6.90
CA PHE A 92 -3.23 2.93 7.56
C PHE A 92 -4.30 1.85 7.63
N LEU A 93 -4.91 1.73 8.79
CA LEU A 93 -6.01 0.80 9.02
C LEU A 93 -7.28 1.59 9.29
N SER A 94 -8.37 1.20 8.64
CA SER A 94 -9.68 1.79 8.89
C SER A 94 -10.76 0.71 8.88
N ARG A 95 -11.80 0.92 9.66
CA ARG A 95 -12.91 -0.01 9.70
C ARG A 95 -13.81 0.20 8.49
N ILE A 96 -14.28 -0.89 7.93
CA ILE A 96 -15.22 -0.90 6.81
C ILE A 96 -16.56 -1.37 7.32
N ASP A 97 -17.60 -0.57 7.06
CA ASP A 97 -18.95 -0.88 7.51
C ASP A 97 -19.53 -2.06 6.76
N GLU A 98 -19.32 -2.11 5.44
CA GLU A 98 -19.93 -3.14 4.62
C GLU A 98 -19.12 -3.34 3.34
N ALA A 99 -19.07 -4.59 2.86
CA ALA A 99 -18.56 -4.95 1.54
C ALA A 99 -19.69 -5.64 0.77
N ILE A 100 -19.84 -5.31 -0.49
CA ILE A 100 -20.85 -5.88 -1.37
C ILE A 100 -20.18 -6.35 -2.64
N ARG A 101 -20.33 -7.62 -2.96
CA ARG A 101 -19.80 -8.16 -4.22
C ARG A 101 -20.75 -7.83 -5.37
N ILE A 102 -20.25 -7.13 -6.35
CA ILE A 102 -21.09 -6.67 -7.48
C ILE A 102 -21.73 -7.83 -8.24
N ARG A 103 -21.01 -8.95 -8.38
CA ARG A 103 -21.47 -10.09 -9.17
C ARG A 103 -22.76 -10.72 -8.66
N ASN A 104 -22.97 -10.77 -7.34
CA ASN A 104 -24.02 -11.58 -6.72
C ASN A 104 -24.69 -10.96 -5.50
N ASP A 105 -24.45 -9.68 -5.22
CA ASP A 105 -24.96 -8.97 -4.04
C ASP A 105 -24.58 -9.57 -2.70
N GLU A 106 -23.60 -10.48 -2.65
CA GLU A 106 -23.11 -11.04 -1.40
C GLU A 106 -22.51 -9.94 -0.53
N ARG A 107 -22.74 -10.01 0.79
CA ARG A 107 -22.38 -8.96 1.74
C ARG A 107 -21.49 -9.48 2.87
N GLY A 108 -20.82 -8.57 3.54
CA GLY A 108 -19.99 -8.86 4.70
C GLY A 108 -18.72 -9.60 4.32
N ASP A 109 -18.18 -10.37 5.27
CA ASP A 109 -16.92 -11.10 5.08
C ASP A 109 -16.97 -12.07 3.89
N GLY A 110 -18.14 -12.62 3.61
CA GLY A 110 -18.33 -13.50 2.45
C GLY A 110 -18.15 -12.81 1.11
N ALA A 111 -18.21 -11.48 1.07
CA ALA A 111 -18.01 -10.68 -0.14
C ALA A 111 -16.53 -10.33 -0.40
N LEU A 112 -15.66 -10.64 0.52
CA LEU A 112 -14.24 -10.31 0.43
C LEU A 112 -13.44 -11.26 -0.47
#